data_93c3cbbdffc03ffb09f395f1bd8475b1
#
_entry.id   93c3cbbdffc03ffb09f395f1bd8475b1
#
_cell.length_a   1.000
_cell.length_b   1.000
_cell.length_c   1.000
_cell.angle_alpha   90.00
_cell.angle_beta   90.00
_cell.angle_gamma   90.00
#
_symmetry.space_group_name_H-M   'P 1'
#
loop_
_entity.id
_entity.type
_entity.pdbx_description
1 polymer ?
#
loop_
_entity_poly.entity_id
_entity_poly.type
_entity_poly.pdbx_seq_one_letter_code
_entity_poly.pdbx_strand_id
1 'polypeptide(L)'
;MTHAVKSLLGKSMGAQDLASSGLGVTMQYPEQKWDEHLPEYYRGAPALVTDEQGRERCVSCQLCEFICPPKAIRIVPGEIPSGDPWAKVEKRPAEFDIDMIRCIYCGMCEEVCPEQAIFLRKDYVITGITRKEMVHHKQKLYEIGGIRTGLVNKWNELK
;
A
#
# COMPACT_ATOMS: atom_id res chain seq x y z
N MET A 1 22.92 3.58 -28.45
CA MET A 1 23.55 2.37 -27.87
C MET A 1 22.57 1.73 -26.91
N THR A 2 22.18 0.51 -27.17
CA THR A 2 21.23 -0.26 -26.35
C THR A 2 21.86 -0.70 -25.02
N HIS A 3 21.04 -0.87 -23.98
CA HIS A 3 21.46 -1.26 -22.62
C HIS A 3 22.35 -2.52 -22.59
N ALA A 4 22.14 -3.44 -23.51
CA ALA A 4 22.93 -4.66 -23.65
C ALA A 4 24.44 -4.40 -23.94
N VAL A 5 24.76 -3.34 -24.66
CA VAL A 5 26.16 -2.99 -25.03
C VAL A 5 26.91 -2.40 -23.84
N LYS A 6 26.23 -1.67 -22.94
CA LYS A 6 26.84 -1.16 -21.69
C LYS A 6 27.18 -2.26 -20.72
N SER A 7 26.38 -3.31 -20.65
CA SER A 7 26.63 -4.50 -19.82
C SER A 7 27.86 -5.29 -20.30
N LEU A 8 28.09 -5.34 -21.59
CA LEU A 8 29.23 -6.06 -22.17
C LEU A 8 30.59 -5.33 -22.00
N LEU A 9 30.58 -4.02 -21.72
CA LEU A 9 31.79 -3.21 -21.58
C LEU A 9 32.41 -3.22 -20.18
N GLY A 10 31.99 -4.13 -19.30
CA GLY A 10 32.74 -4.54 -18.09
C GLY A 10 33.01 -3.48 -17.03
N LYS A 11 32.32 -2.35 -17.04
CA LYS A 11 32.25 -1.47 -15.86
C LYS A 11 31.28 -2.10 -14.86
N SER A 12 31.80 -2.62 -13.77
CA SER A 12 31.01 -3.03 -12.62
C SER A 12 30.33 -1.78 -12.04
N MET A 13 29.17 -1.42 -12.59
CA MET A 13 28.31 -0.43 -11.97
C MET A 13 27.72 -1.09 -10.72
N GLY A 14 27.83 -0.43 -9.57
CA GLY A 14 27.16 -0.88 -8.36
C GLY A 14 25.64 -0.95 -8.56
N ALA A 15 24.95 -1.78 -7.78
CA ALA A 15 23.49 -1.90 -7.88
C ALA A 15 22.78 -0.54 -7.74
N GLN A 16 23.35 0.38 -6.97
CA GLN A 16 22.88 1.75 -6.79
C GLN A 16 22.97 2.59 -8.07
N ASP A 17 24.08 2.45 -8.82
CA ASP A 17 24.28 3.16 -10.09
C ASP A 17 23.32 2.64 -11.16
N LEU A 18 22.98 1.35 -11.12
CA LEU A 18 22.06 0.70 -12.05
C LEU A 18 20.61 1.10 -11.76
N ALA A 19 20.24 1.22 -10.48
CA ALA A 19 18.92 1.68 -10.07
C ALA A 19 18.69 3.15 -10.47
N SER A 20 19.67 4.02 -10.25
CA SER A 20 19.63 5.44 -10.64
C SER A 20 19.61 5.66 -12.15
N SER A 21 20.16 4.73 -12.93
CA SER A 21 20.17 4.80 -14.38
C SER A 21 18.92 4.26 -15.08
N GLY A 22 17.93 3.76 -14.31
CA GLY A 22 16.72 3.12 -14.84
C GLY A 22 16.99 1.80 -15.57
N LEU A 23 18.19 1.26 -15.45
CA LEU A 23 18.57 -0.04 -15.98
C LEU A 23 18.08 -1.13 -15.03
N GLY A 24 16.91 -1.68 -15.30
CA GLY A 24 16.33 -2.80 -14.56
C GLY A 24 17.22 -4.05 -14.63
N VAL A 25 18.28 -4.06 -13.83
CA VAL A 25 19.19 -5.19 -13.70
C VAL A 25 18.90 -5.92 -12.40
N THR A 26 19.20 -7.20 -12.39
CA THR A 26 19.05 -8.10 -11.23
C THR A 26 19.71 -7.52 -9.98
N MET A 27 19.00 -7.51 -8.86
CA MET A 27 19.58 -7.27 -7.55
C MET A 27 19.91 -8.58 -6.86
N GLN A 28 20.85 -8.56 -5.93
CA GLN A 28 21.20 -9.71 -5.11
C GLN A 28 20.36 -9.68 -3.82
N TYR A 29 19.16 -10.20 -3.91
CA TYR A 29 18.27 -10.35 -2.74
C TYR A 29 18.73 -11.58 -1.93
N PRO A 30 18.79 -11.55 -0.58
CA PRO A 30 18.28 -10.47 0.31
C PRO A 30 19.29 -9.38 0.70
N GLU A 31 20.56 -9.48 0.25
CA GLU A 31 21.62 -8.54 0.62
C GLU A 31 21.38 -7.14 0.06
N GLN A 32 20.72 -7.07 -1.09
CA GLN A 32 20.30 -5.83 -1.72
C GLN A 32 18.78 -5.78 -1.86
N LYS A 33 18.18 -4.61 -1.62
CA LYS A 33 16.77 -4.37 -1.76
C LYS A 33 16.51 -3.09 -2.53
N TRP A 34 15.37 -3.01 -3.19
CA TRP A 34 14.94 -1.82 -3.94
C TRP A 34 14.30 -0.72 -3.07
N ASP A 35 14.16 -0.92 -1.77
CA ASP A 35 13.37 -0.08 -0.86
C ASP A 35 13.68 1.42 -1.00
N GLU A 36 14.96 1.79 -1.13
CA GLU A 36 15.42 3.18 -1.24
C GLU A 36 15.22 3.79 -2.64
N HIS A 37 15.05 2.95 -3.66
CA HIS A 37 14.97 3.37 -5.05
C HIS A 37 13.55 3.34 -5.63
N LEU A 38 12.57 2.86 -4.85
CA LEU A 38 11.18 2.82 -5.28
C LEU A 38 10.57 4.22 -5.31
N PRO A 39 9.91 4.60 -6.40
CA PRO A 39 9.23 5.89 -6.50
C PRO A 39 8.08 6.00 -5.49
N GLU A 40 7.69 7.22 -5.13
CA GLU A 40 6.59 7.47 -4.19
C GLU A 40 5.25 6.91 -4.68
N TYR A 41 5.04 6.87 -5.98
CA TYR A 41 3.83 6.30 -6.61
C TYR A 41 3.90 4.78 -6.83
N TYR A 42 4.89 4.08 -6.23
CA TYR A 42 4.96 2.63 -6.32
C TYR A 42 3.71 1.97 -5.74
N ARG A 43 3.21 0.94 -6.44
CA ARG A 43 1.99 0.22 -6.08
C ARG A 43 2.33 -1.11 -5.39
N GLY A 44 2.77 -1.03 -4.15
CA GLY A 44 2.99 -2.22 -3.31
C GLY A 44 1.77 -2.54 -2.45
N ALA A 45 1.99 -3.15 -1.27
CA ALA A 45 0.91 -3.61 -0.41
C ALA A 45 -0.04 -2.49 0.02
N PRO A 46 -1.37 -2.66 -0.13
CA PRO A 46 -2.33 -1.74 0.45
C PRO A 46 -2.34 -1.85 1.98
N ALA A 47 -2.46 -0.71 2.65
CA ALA A 47 -2.57 -0.61 4.10
C ALA A 47 -3.56 0.49 4.51
N LEU A 48 -4.13 0.36 5.70
CA LEU A 48 -5.00 1.36 6.30
C LEU A 48 -4.20 2.30 7.21
N VAL A 49 -4.59 3.56 7.28
CA VAL A 49 -3.90 4.56 8.08
C VAL A 49 -4.81 5.19 9.14
N THR A 50 -4.18 5.62 10.22
CA THR A 50 -4.80 6.42 11.27
C THR A 50 -4.39 7.89 11.14
N ASP A 51 -5.17 8.79 11.74
CA ASP A 51 -4.79 10.20 11.89
C ASP A 51 -3.81 10.42 13.06
N GLU A 52 -3.40 11.67 13.29
CA GLU A 52 -2.47 12.06 14.35
C GLU A 52 -2.99 11.75 15.77
N GLN A 53 -4.32 11.69 15.94
CA GLN A 53 -4.95 11.36 17.20
C GLN A 53 -5.15 9.86 17.41
N GLY A 54 -4.68 9.02 16.46
CA GLY A 54 -4.85 7.57 16.49
C GLY A 54 -6.23 7.10 16.04
N ARG A 55 -7.05 7.98 15.46
CA ARG A 55 -8.36 7.63 14.91
C ARG A 55 -8.22 6.90 13.58
N GLU A 56 -9.04 5.86 13.40
CA GLU A 56 -9.20 5.20 12.10
C GLU A 56 -9.77 6.17 11.06
N ARG A 57 -9.07 6.41 9.97
CA ARG A 57 -9.57 7.29 8.90
C ARG A 57 -10.68 6.64 8.07
N CYS A 58 -10.77 5.32 8.09
CA CYS A 58 -11.78 4.59 7.33
C CYS A 58 -13.18 4.74 7.97
N VAL A 59 -14.13 5.24 7.18
CA VAL A 59 -15.55 5.41 7.58
C VAL A 59 -16.44 4.29 7.04
N SER A 60 -15.87 3.18 6.61
CA SER A 60 -16.63 2.02 6.11
C SER A 60 -17.60 2.32 4.97
N CYS A 61 -17.25 3.22 4.06
CA CYS A 61 -18.12 3.58 2.92
C CYS A 61 -18.19 2.48 1.83
N GLN A 62 -17.37 1.43 1.92
CA GLN A 62 -17.31 0.27 1.03
C GLN A 62 -16.96 0.58 -0.45
N LEU A 63 -16.64 1.82 -0.81
CA LEU A 63 -16.29 2.17 -2.19
C LEU A 63 -15.09 1.39 -2.72
N CYS A 64 -14.05 1.16 -1.88
CA CYS A 64 -12.88 0.39 -2.26
C CYS A 64 -13.19 -1.12 -2.47
N GLU A 65 -14.14 -1.69 -1.72
CA GLU A 65 -14.64 -3.04 -1.95
C GLU A 65 -15.40 -3.13 -3.28
N PHE A 66 -16.27 -2.14 -3.52
CA PHE A 66 -17.07 -2.10 -4.74
C PHE A 66 -16.23 -2.01 -6.01
N ILE A 67 -15.24 -1.08 -6.02
CA ILE A 67 -14.40 -0.83 -7.20
C ILE A 67 -13.34 -1.93 -7.43
N CYS A 68 -13.03 -2.76 -6.42
CA CYS A 68 -11.97 -3.76 -6.50
C CYS A 68 -12.23 -4.79 -7.59
N PRO A 69 -11.43 -4.85 -8.69
CA PRO A 69 -11.68 -5.77 -9.80
C PRO A 69 -11.63 -7.25 -9.37
N PRO A 70 -10.59 -7.70 -8.63
CA PRO A 70 -10.50 -9.09 -8.20
C PRO A 70 -11.34 -9.40 -6.95
N LYS A 71 -12.11 -8.44 -6.41
CA LYS A 71 -12.88 -8.60 -5.18
C LYS A 71 -12.01 -9.13 -4.03
N ALA A 72 -10.85 -8.52 -3.86
CA ALA A 72 -9.88 -8.87 -2.82
C ALA A 72 -10.19 -8.21 -1.47
N ILE A 73 -11.04 -7.18 -1.44
CA ILE A 73 -11.39 -6.41 -0.25
C ILE A 73 -12.77 -6.82 0.23
N ARG A 74 -12.90 -7.02 1.54
CA ARG A 74 -14.17 -7.24 2.24
C ARG A 74 -14.26 -6.31 3.43
N ILE A 75 -15.40 -5.63 3.57
CA ILE A 75 -15.65 -4.66 4.64
C ILE A 75 -16.97 -4.99 5.32
N VAL A 76 -16.93 -5.11 6.65
CA VAL A 76 -18.12 -5.16 7.48
C VAL A 76 -18.21 -3.86 8.26
N PRO A 77 -19.20 -3.00 7.98
CA PRO A 77 -19.42 -1.77 8.72
C PRO A 77 -19.80 -2.06 10.18
N GLY A 78 -19.33 -1.22 11.10
CA GLY A 78 -19.69 -1.25 12.50
C GLY A 78 -20.10 0.15 12.97
N GLU A 79 -21.04 0.21 13.92
CA GLU A 79 -21.45 1.45 14.55
C GLU A 79 -20.40 1.90 15.59
N ILE A 80 -20.28 3.20 15.76
CA ILE A 80 -19.45 3.79 16.80
C ILE A 80 -20.35 4.06 18.02
N PRO A 81 -20.01 3.55 19.22
CA PRO A 81 -20.79 3.80 20.42
C PRO A 81 -20.94 5.30 20.72
N SER A 82 -22.10 5.71 21.23
CA SER A 82 -22.44 7.11 21.47
C SER A 82 -21.55 7.84 22.48
N GLY A 83 -20.69 7.13 23.23
CA GLY A 83 -19.72 7.70 24.18
C GLY A 83 -18.29 7.80 23.65
N ASP A 84 -18.05 7.38 22.41
CA ASP A 84 -16.73 7.43 21.78
C ASP A 84 -16.38 8.89 21.41
N PRO A 85 -15.18 9.39 21.65
CA PRO A 85 -14.71 10.72 21.22
C PRO A 85 -14.90 10.98 19.71
N TRP A 86 -15.00 9.91 18.94
CA TRP A 86 -15.13 9.92 17.48
C TRP A 86 -16.56 9.69 16.98
N ALA A 87 -17.56 9.80 17.84
CA ALA A 87 -18.98 9.62 17.51
C ALA A 87 -19.53 10.59 16.44
N LYS A 88 -18.75 11.60 16.02
CA LYS A 88 -19.08 12.46 14.87
C LYS A 88 -19.07 11.71 13.53
N VAL A 89 -18.34 10.60 13.47
CA VAL A 89 -18.33 9.70 12.32
C VAL A 89 -19.26 8.55 12.66
N GLU A 90 -20.33 8.37 11.89
CA GLU A 90 -21.38 7.40 12.20
C GLU A 90 -20.91 5.95 12.19
N LYS A 91 -19.89 5.63 11.37
CA LYS A 91 -19.44 4.25 11.11
C LYS A 91 -17.93 4.15 11.07
N ARG A 92 -17.45 2.99 11.49
CA ARG A 92 -16.07 2.53 11.29
C ARG A 92 -16.11 1.07 10.85
N PRO A 93 -15.03 0.51 10.25
CA PRO A 93 -15.03 -0.91 9.93
C PRO A 93 -14.99 -1.76 11.20
N ALA A 94 -15.98 -2.64 11.36
CA ALA A 94 -15.90 -3.72 12.34
C ALA A 94 -14.88 -4.76 11.86
N GLU A 95 -14.98 -5.15 10.59
CA GLU A 95 -14.00 -5.99 9.91
C GLU A 95 -13.54 -5.31 8.61
N PHE A 96 -12.26 -5.45 8.30
CA PHE A 96 -11.67 -5.02 7.05
C PHE A 96 -10.59 -6.02 6.66
N ASP A 97 -10.82 -6.75 5.59
CA ASP A 97 -9.94 -7.80 5.13
C ASP A 97 -9.47 -7.51 3.70
N ILE A 98 -8.19 -7.76 3.45
CA ILE A 98 -7.63 -7.75 2.10
C ILE A 98 -6.93 -9.09 1.84
N ASP A 99 -7.40 -9.84 0.85
CA ASP A 99 -6.73 -11.04 0.35
C ASP A 99 -5.56 -10.61 -0.56
N MET A 100 -4.35 -10.64 -0.03
CA MET A 100 -3.15 -10.20 -0.74
C MET A 100 -2.78 -11.11 -1.92
N ILE A 101 -3.28 -12.35 -1.95
CA ILE A 101 -3.09 -13.26 -3.09
C ILE A 101 -4.02 -12.88 -4.25
N ARG A 102 -5.23 -12.39 -3.94
CA ARG A 102 -6.15 -11.91 -4.96
C ARG A 102 -5.83 -10.50 -5.44
N CYS A 103 -5.24 -9.69 -4.58
CA CYS A 103 -4.91 -8.30 -4.88
C CYS A 103 -3.96 -8.22 -6.08
N ILE A 104 -4.32 -7.41 -7.08
CA ILE A 104 -3.50 -7.14 -8.28
C ILE A 104 -2.73 -5.81 -8.17
N TYR A 105 -2.74 -5.18 -7.00
CA TYR A 105 -2.02 -3.93 -6.70
C TYR A 105 -2.30 -2.79 -7.68
N CYS A 106 -3.53 -2.71 -8.21
CA CYS A 106 -3.92 -1.75 -9.25
C CYS A 106 -4.06 -0.30 -8.74
N GLY A 107 -4.24 -0.09 -7.43
CA GLY A 107 -4.37 1.23 -6.81
C GLY A 107 -5.78 1.83 -6.84
N MET A 108 -6.77 1.20 -7.47
CA MET A 108 -8.13 1.74 -7.54
C MET A 108 -8.77 1.99 -6.18
N CYS A 109 -8.43 1.19 -5.16
CA CYS A 109 -8.91 1.38 -3.79
C CYS A 109 -8.37 2.68 -3.16
N GLU A 110 -7.13 3.06 -3.46
CA GLU A 110 -6.53 4.31 -3.03
C GLU A 110 -7.17 5.50 -3.75
N GLU A 111 -7.38 5.39 -5.06
CA GLU A 111 -7.94 6.46 -5.88
C GLU A 111 -9.40 6.80 -5.53
N VAL A 112 -10.20 5.77 -5.20
CA VAL A 112 -11.64 5.95 -4.90
C VAL A 112 -11.91 6.40 -3.47
N CYS A 113 -10.93 6.32 -2.55
CA CYS A 113 -11.13 6.58 -1.14
C CYS A 113 -11.28 8.08 -0.84
N PRO A 114 -12.49 8.58 -0.45
CA PRO A 114 -12.69 10.00 -0.18
C PRO A 114 -11.96 10.45 1.09
N GLU A 115 -11.81 9.54 2.07
CA GLU A 115 -11.16 9.82 3.35
C GLU A 115 -9.64 9.59 3.30
N GLN A 116 -9.09 9.14 2.17
CA GLN A 116 -7.68 8.78 2.03
C GLN A 116 -7.22 7.86 3.17
N ALA A 117 -8.03 6.86 3.47
CA ALA A 117 -7.82 5.92 4.56
C ALA A 117 -7.01 4.69 4.14
N ILE A 118 -6.90 4.42 2.84
CA ILE A 118 -6.16 3.29 2.28
C ILE A 118 -5.11 3.80 1.30
N PHE A 119 -3.89 3.26 1.40
CA PHE A 119 -2.76 3.62 0.57
C PHE A 119 -1.99 2.38 0.12
N LEU A 120 -1.41 2.45 -1.08
CA LEU A 120 -0.44 1.49 -1.55
C LEU A 120 0.96 1.92 -1.07
N ARG A 121 1.63 1.02 -0.38
CA ARG A 121 2.96 1.24 0.17
C ARG A 121 4.06 0.82 -0.80
N LYS A 122 5.30 1.00 -0.38
CA LYS A 122 6.47 0.53 -1.13
C LYS A 122 6.80 -0.95 -0.87
N ASP A 123 6.02 -1.62 0.01
CA ASP A 123 6.26 -3.03 0.35
C ASP A 123 5.93 -3.94 -0.84
N TYR A 124 6.93 -4.55 -1.43
CA TYR A 124 6.82 -5.48 -2.56
C TYR A 124 7.07 -6.93 -2.18
N VAL A 125 7.65 -7.18 -1.01
CA VAL A 125 7.88 -8.52 -0.49
C VAL A 125 6.76 -8.89 0.47
N ILE A 126 5.73 -9.56 -0.05
CA ILE A 126 4.60 -10.03 0.74
C ILE A 126 4.60 -11.53 0.66
N THR A 127 4.92 -12.17 1.76
CA THR A 127 5.05 -13.63 1.85
C THR A 127 4.28 -14.17 3.04
N GLY A 128 3.86 -15.41 2.96
CA GLY A 128 3.21 -16.16 4.03
C GLY A 128 3.33 -17.65 3.77
N ILE A 129 3.35 -18.44 4.82
CA ILE A 129 3.42 -19.90 4.73
C ILE A 129 2.03 -20.48 4.39
N THR A 130 0.98 -19.82 4.84
CA THR A 130 -0.40 -20.27 4.64
C THR A 130 -1.22 -19.19 3.91
N ARG A 131 -2.28 -19.64 3.20
CA ARG A 131 -3.22 -18.71 2.58
C ARG A 131 -3.91 -17.79 3.59
N LYS A 132 -4.13 -18.25 4.81
CA LYS A 132 -4.78 -17.45 5.87
C LYS A 132 -3.92 -16.25 6.28
N GLU A 133 -2.60 -16.43 6.35
CA GLU A 133 -1.66 -15.34 6.66
C GLU A 133 -1.63 -14.24 5.60
N MET A 134 -1.98 -14.61 4.36
CA MET A 134 -2.07 -13.69 3.24
C MET A 134 -3.39 -12.91 3.19
N VAL A 135 -4.34 -13.22 4.07
CA VAL A 135 -5.48 -12.35 4.33
C VAL A 135 -5.09 -11.39 5.44
N HIS A 136 -4.85 -10.14 5.07
CA HIS A 136 -4.51 -9.10 6.03
C HIS A 136 -5.80 -8.52 6.62
N HIS A 137 -6.01 -8.79 7.91
CA HIS A 137 -7.14 -8.28 8.67
C HIS A 137 -6.92 -6.82 9.10
N LYS A 138 -7.98 -6.15 9.50
CA LYS A 138 -8.03 -4.76 9.92
C LYS A 138 -6.84 -4.34 10.79
N GLN A 139 -6.57 -5.09 11.86
CA GLN A 139 -5.51 -4.76 12.80
C GLN A 139 -4.13 -4.73 12.12
N LYS A 140 -3.80 -5.77 11.36
CA LYS A 140 -2.54 -5.85 10.61
C LYS A 140 -2.41 -4.73 9.57
N LEU A 141 -3.52 -4.35 8.92
CA LEU A 141 -3.53 -3.27 7.94
C LEU A 141 -3.21 -1.90 8.56
N TYR A 142 -3.70 -1.62 9.77
CA TYR A 142 -3.37 -0.40 10.51
C TYR A 142 -1.96 -0.41 11.09
N GLU A 143 -1.49 -1.56 11.59
CA GLU A 143 -0.10 -1.72 12.07
C GLU A 143 0.91 -1.42 10.95
N ILE A 144 0.66 -1.93 9.75
CA ILE A 144 1.51 -1.70 8.58
C ILE A 144 1.39 -0.25 8.10
N GLY A 145 0.18 0.31 8.08
CA GLY A 145 -0.10 1.65 7.53
C GLY A 145 0.40 2.79 8.40
N GLY A 146 0.27 2.65 9.71
CA GLY A 146 0.71 3.63 10.68
C GLY A 146 -0.09 4.94 10.66
N ILE A 147 0.54 6.00 11.16
CA ILE A 147 -0.06 7.34 11.25
C ILE A 147 0.28 8.13 9.97
N ARG A 148 -0.73 8.76 9.39
CA ARG A 148 -0.54 9.73 8.29
C ARG A 148 -1.18 11.06 8.60
N THR A 149 -0.40 12.12 8.45
CA THR A 149 -0.81 13.51 8.65
C THR A 149 -1.30 14.12 7.34
N GLY A 150 -2.31 14.98 7.44
CA GLY A 150 -2.80 15.77 6.31
C GLY A 150 -3.52 14.99 5.21
N LEU A 151 -3.88 15.71 4.16
CA LEU A 151 -4.40 15.16 2.90
C LEU A 151 -3.20 14.90 1.98
N VAL A 152 -2.88 13.64 1.74
CA VAL A 152 -1.81 13.26 0.82
C VAL A 152 -2.41 12.97 -0.55
N ASN A 153 -2.20 13.89 -1.48
CA ASN A 153 -2.56 13.65 -2.85
C ASN A 153 -1.30 13.30 -3.64
N LYS A 154 -1.03 12.03 -3.78
CA LYS A 154 0.13 11.52 -4.55
C LYS A 154 0.21 12.08 -5.98
N TRP A 155 -0.94 12.48 -6.56
CA TRP A 155 -1.03 12.99 -7.92
C TRP A 155 -0.64 14.45 -8.04
N ASN A 156 -0.68 15.21 -6.94
CA ASN A 156 -0.24 16.62 -6.95
C ASN A 156 1.28 16.76 -6.94
N GLU A 157 2.01 15.74 -6.52
CA GLU A 157 3.47 15.73 -6.51
C GLU A 157 4.07 15.43 -7.90
N LEU A 158 3.23 15.03 -8.87
CA LEU A 158 3.63 14.72 -10.25
C LEU A 158 3.49 15.90 -11.21
N LYS A 159 3.20 17.12 -10.71
CA LYS A 159 3.07 18.32 -11.53
C LYS A 159 4.35 19.15 -11.55
#